data_58a93c61a19432cb972e4398917b9888
#
_entry.id   58a93c61a19432cb972e4398917b9888
#
_cell.length_a   1.000
_cell.length_b   1.000
_cell.length_c   1.000
_cell.angle_alpha   90.00
_cell.angle_beta   90.00
_cell.angle_gamma   90.00
#
_symmetry.space_group_name_H-M   'P 1'
#
loop_
_entity.id
_entity.type
_entity.pdbx_description
1 polymer ?
#
loop_
_entity_poly.entity_id
_entity_poly.type
_entity_poly.pdbx_seq_one_letter_code
_entity_poly.pdbx_strand_id
1 'polypeptide(L)'
;MTYKYQKPRSAKKTILRWFVIAIVLALTGTAGTWIWSGQLKGPVIQIKQPEQFIGQQTELEVVLDTPAGNFSRIDIVLEQDGKALQVFTLKDLANAEISQSAPNQISVIRQIGSRVIPELSSGQARLIVQASRPTLYGLREAESTLTRELNVRLEPPNLWTLSNLHYVNHGGSEFVIYRVTPNDTESGVQVGNRRFPSFPASSVGITDDPAARVAFFTLSFDFDLRTPINLYARDPAGNETLTPLGHRAFQKAFLNSQIKINERFLQRVVPAIVSRTPDLKVPSNNLLAAYLSINRDLRQSNNNTIAALAKKSAQEMLWTGPFQQLGNSQVESRFADHRTYIYDGQEVDQQVHLGFDLAVTANVPVLAAQRGIVLFSGYLGIYGNCVILDHGLGVQSLYGHLSTLEVSPGLLVKKGQELGRSGMTGLAGGDHLHFTMLVNGIPVNPLEWWDQKWMNDRIFLKIRNAGGLPPVEH
;
A
#
# COMPACT_ATOMS: atom_id res chain seq x y z
N MET A 1 33.57 48.70 -95.08
CA MET A 1 33.72 48.01 -93.84
C MET A 1 33.46 48.98 -92.66
N THR A 2 32.31 48.93 -92.06
CA THR A 2 31.91 49.81 -90.98
C THR A 2 32.02 49.10 -89.65
N TYR A 3 33.01 49.36 -88.81
CA TYR A 3 33.22 48.88 -87.50
C TYR A 3 32.19 49.47 -86.54
N LYS A 4 31.25 48.70 -86.02
CA LYS A 4 30.34 49.09 -84.91
C LYS A 4 31.09 49.02 -83.59
N TYR A 5 31.36 50.18 -82.98
CA TYR A 5 31.91 50.33 -81.65
C TYR A 5 30.84 49.87 -80.61
N GLN A 6 31.04 48.75 -79.95
CA GLN A 6 30.17 48.35 -78.81
C GLN A 6 30.70 49.10 -77.57
N LYS A 7 29.88 49.98 -77.01
CA LYS A 7 30.13 50.63 -75.72
C LYS A 7 30.28 49.60 -74.59
N PRO A 8 31.34 49.65 -73.79
CA PRO A 8 31.53 48.74 -72.68
C PRO A 8 30.38 48.95 -71.66
N ARG A 9 29.68 47.90 -71.34
CA ARG A 9 28.66 47.87 -70.28
C ARG A 9 29.29 48.28 -68.97
N SER A 10 28.81 49.39 -68.37
CA SER A 10 29.36 49.98 -67.15
C SER A 10 29.34 48.92 -65.99
N ALA A 11 30.52 48.45 -65.61
CA ALA A 11 30.75 47.50 -64.54
C ALA A 11 30.04 47.89 -63.22
N LYS A 12 29.91 49.22 -62.99
CA LYS A 12 29.24 49.83 -61.85
C LYS A 12 27.74 49.41 -61.75
N LYS A 13 27.00 49.36 -62.92
CA LYS A 13 25.59 48.98 -62.95
C LYS A 13 25.44 47.46 -62.66
N THR A 14 26.36 46.64 -63.09
CA THR A 14 26.34 45.17 -62.85
C THR A 14 26.66 44.90 -61.36
N ILE A 15 27.64 45.56 -60.77
CA ILE A 15 27.97 45.42 -59.34
C ILE A 15 26.76 45.86 -58.48
N LEU A 16 26.12 46.99 -58.82
CA LEU A 16 24.97 47.51 -58.10
C LEU A 16 23.79 46.51 -58.16
N ARG A 17 23.57 45.88 -59.32
CA ARG A 17 22.53 44.83 -59.46
C ARG A 17 22.80 43.61 -58.60
N TRP A 18 24.03 43.12 -58.57
CA TRP A 18 24.42 42.01 -57.73
C TRP A 18 24.33 42.36 -56.25
N PHE A 19 24.67 43.60 -55.88
CA PHE A 19 24.54 44.08 -54.49
C PHE A 19 23.08 44.19 -54.06
N VAL A 20 22.16 44.68 -54.93
CA VAL A 20 20.70 44.70 -54.68
C VAL A 20 20.13 43.29 -54.58
N ILE A 21 20.56 42.37 -55.45
CA ILE A 21 20.14 40.96 -55.38
C ILE A 21 20.64 40.33 -54.07
N ALA A 22 21.86 40.55 -53.66
CA ALA A 22 22.39 40.05 -52.42
C ALA A 22 21.62 40.58 -51.16
N ILE A 23 21.26 41.89 -51.18
CA ILE A 23 20.43 42.48 -50.10
C ILE A 23 19.02 41.85 -50.11
N VAL A 24 18.39 41.68 -51.26
CA VAL A 24 17.06 41.06 -51.32
C VAL A 24 17.11 39.60 -50.86
N LEU A 25 18.12 38.84 -51.26
CA LEU A 25 18.33 37.47 -50.77
C LEU A 25 18.60 37.40 -49.25
N ALA A 26 19.36 38.34 -48.74
CA ALA A 26 19.62 38.45 -47.29
C ALA A 26 18.31 38.78 -46.53
N LEU A 27 17.53 39.76 -47.03
CA LEU A 27 16.24 40.15 -46.44
C LEU A 27 15.20 39.02 -46.49
N THR A 28 15.09 38.33 -47.65
CA THR A 28 14.17 37.19 -47.78
C THR A 28 14.63 36.01 -46.96
N GLY A 29 15.92 35.73 -46.87
CA GLY A 29 16.50 34.71 -46.03
C GLY A 29 16.27 34.98 -44.53
N THR A 30 16.50 36.23 -44.07
CA THR A 30 16.22 36.62 -42.69
C THR A 30 14.74 36.60 -42.36
N ALA A 31 13.86 37.07 -43.29
CA ALA A 31 12.41 36.97 -43.12
C ALA A 31 11.95 35.51 -43.06
N GLY A 32 12.47 34.67 -43.95
CA GLY A 32 12.18 33.21 -43.93
C GLY A 32 12.59 32.51 -42.66
N THR A 33 13.81 32.79 -42.16
CA THR A 33 14.30 32.23 -40.87
C THR A 33 13.51 32.75 -39.69
N TRP A 34 13.09 34.03 -39.72
CA TRP A 34 12.24 34.63 -38.69
C TRP A 34 10.87 33.96 -38.64
N ILE A 35 10.20 33.71 -39.76
CA ILE A 35 8.92 33.05 -39.85
C ILE A 35 9.07 31.59 -39.40
N TRP A 36 10.06 30.86 -39.88
CA TRP A 36 10.34 29.48 -39.52
C TRP A 36 10.59 29.31 -38.02
N SER A 37 11.40 30.21 -37.40
CA SER A 37 11.68 30.18 -35.97
C SER A 37 10.43 30.35 -35.10
N GLY A 38 9.37 31.00 -35.62
CA GLY A 38 8.10 31.18 -34.94
C GLY A 38 7.21 29.95 -34.95
N GLN A 39 7.53 28.95 -35.80
CA GLN A 39 6.80 27.67 -35.88
C GLN A 39 7.49 26.60 -35.03
N LEU A 40 8.61 26.85 -34.41
CA LEU A 40 9.31 25.91 -33.56
C LEU A 40 8.50 25.66 -32.29
N LYS A 41 8.35 24.38 -31.95
CA LYS A 41 7.63 23.97 -30.74
C LYS A 41 8.36 24.40 -29.47
N GLY A 42 7.62 24.89 -28.50
CA GLY A 42 8.09 25.15 -27.17
C GLY A 42 8.44 23.88 -26.38
N PRO A 43 8.89 23.99 -25.12
CA PRO A 43 9.14 22.86 -24.25
C PRO A 43 7.91 22.00 -24.04
N VAL A 44 8.09 20.68 -23.86
CA VAL A 44 7.01 19.78 -23.45
C VAL A 44 6.88 19.87 -21.93
N ILE A 45 5.66 20.09 -21.44
CA ILE A 45 5.34 20.25 -20.03
C ILE A 45 4.53 19.05 -19.56
N GLN A 46 4.92 18.42 -18.46
CA GLN A 46 4.17 17.36 -17.79
C GLN A 46 4.04 17.69 -16.30
N ILE A 47 2.82 17.86 -15.82
CA ILE A 47 2.53 17.95 -14.38
C ILE A 47 2.34 16.52 -13.88
N LYS A 48 3.27 16.01 -13.06
CA LYS A 48 3.19 14.69 -12.46
C LYS A 48 2.26 14.72 -11.25
N GLN A 49 2.49 15.67 -10.36
CA GLN A 49 1.71 15.92 -9.16
C GLN A 49 1.50 17.42 -8.94
N PRO A 50 0.38 17.83 -8.31
CA PRO A 50 -0.79 17.01 -7.95
C PRO A 50 -1.65 16.66 -9.17
N GLU A 51 -2.36 15.52 -9.11
CA GLU A 51 -3.28 15.14 -10.16
C GLU A 51 -4.59 15.93 -10.10
N GLN A 52 -5.20 16.05 -8.91
CA GLN A 52 -6.53 16.63 -8.73
C GLN A 52 -6.66 17.53 -7.50
N PHE A 53 -5.93 17.26 -6.39
CA PHE A 53 -6.13 17.92 -5.11
C PHE A 53 -4.87 18.61 -4.60
N ILE A 54 -5.06 19.76 -3.92
CA ILE A 54 -4.04 20.43 -3.12
C ILE A 54 -4.52 20.44 -1.67
N GLY A 55 -3.69 19.95 -0.74
CA GLY A 55 -3.95 19.97 0.70
C GLY A 55 -3.20 21.10 1.43
N GLN A 56 -3.10 20.93 2.74
CA GLN A 56 -2.26 21.82 3.56
C GLN A 56 -0.78 21.74 3.16
N GLN A 57 -0.34 20.55 2.74
CA GLN A 57 1.00 20.29 2.24
C GLN A 57 0.92 19.24 1.11
N THR A 58 1.28 19.64 -0.09
CA THR A 58 1.22 18.81 -1.29
C THR A 58 2.50 18.97 -2.08
N GLU A 59 3.04 17.87 -2.57
CA GLU A 59 4.18 17.91 -3.46
C GLU A 59 3.73 18.30 -4.87
N LEU A 60 4.40 19.30 -5.44
CA LEU A 60 4.31 19.64 -6.86
C LEU A 60 5.52 19.05 -7.57
N GLU A 61 5.28 18.24 -8.59
CA GLU A 61 6.29 17.74 -9.52
C GLU A 61 5.92 18.08 -10.95
N VAL A 62 6.77 18.90 -11.58
CA VAL A 62 6.62 19.30 -12.99
C VAL A 62 7.87 18.87 -13.75
N VAL A 63 7.68 18.09 -14.79
CA VAL A 63 8.74 17.66 -15.70
C VAL A 63 8.67 18.48 -16.98
N LEU A 64 9.80 19.06 -17.36
CA LEU A 64 9.95 19.93 -18.52
C LEU A 64 11.02 19.33 -19.44
N ASP A 65 10.67 19.14 -20.71
CA ASP A 65 11.57 18.60 -21.73
C ASP A 65 11.73 19.61 -22.87
N THR A 66 12.96 19.87 -23.29
CA THR A 66 13.26 20.80 -24.38
C THR A 66 14.28 20.22 -25.35
N PRO A 67 14.02 20.24 -26.67
CA PRO A 67 14.97 19.72 -27.66
C PRO A 67 16.36 20.38 -27.64
N ALA A 68 16.49 21.58 -27.05
CA ALA A 68 17.72 22.34 -27.01
C ALA A 68 18.48 22.32 -25.68
N GLY A 69 17.91 21.66 -24.65
CA GLY A 69 18.55 21.56 -23.32
C GLY A 69 18.55 22.84 -22.48
N ASN A 70 18.12 24.00 -23.04
CA ASN A 70 18.15 25.29 -22.35
C ASN A 70 16.73 25.87 -22.23
N PHE A 71 16.42 26.41 -21.05
CA PHE A 71 15.20 27.17 -20.79
C PHE A 71 15.55 28.65 -20.61
N SER A 72 14.78 29.55 -21.23
CA SER A 72 14.87 30.98 -21.00
C SER A 72 13.93 31.46 -19.91
N ARG A 73 12.82 30.76 -19.73
CA ARG A 73 11.81 31.07 -18.73
C ARG A 73 11.08 29.80 -18.27
N ILE A 74 10.84 29.70 -16.98
CA ILE A 74 9.92 28.74 -16.37
C ILE A 74 9.19 29.51 -15.29
N ASP A 75 7.85 29.54 -15.39
CA ASP A 75 6.98 30.11 -14.36
C ASP A 75 5.89 29.11 -14.04
N ILE A 76 5.67 28.87 -12.75
CA ILE A 76 4.58 28.07 -12.24
C ILE A 76 3.75 28.97 -11.34
N VAL A 77 2.48 29.10 -11.66
CA VAL A 77 1.54 29.99 -10.99
C VAL A 77 0.32 29.19 -10.58
N LEU A 78 -0.15 29.39 -9.36
CA LEU A 78 -1.44 28.91 -8.89
C LEU A 78 -2.41 30.08 -8.89
N GLU A 79 -3.45 30.00 -9.72
CA GLU A 79 -4.48 31.02 -9.81
C GLU A 79 -5.71 30.58 -9.02
N GLN A 80 -6.18 31.42 -8.11
CA GLN A 80 -7.39 31.19 -7.33
C GLN A 80 -8.12 32.51 -7.09
N ASP A 81 -9.45 32.57 -7.31
CA ASP A 81 -10.31 33.74 -7.09
C ASP A 81 -9.79 35.02 -7.78
N GLY A 82 -9.20 34.84 -8.99
CA GLY A 82 -8.62 35.94 -9.77
C GLY A 82 -7.25 36.45 -9.27
N LYS A 83 -6.68 35.81 -8.24
CA LYS A 83 -5.31 36.10 -7.76
C LYS A 83 -4.32 35.10 -8.31
N ALA A 84 -3.18 35.58 -8.77
CA ALA A 84 -2.05 34.77 -9.23
C ALA A 84 -1.04 34.64 -8.09
N LEU A 85 -0.87 33.43 -7.58
CA LEU A 85 0.07 33.08 -6.53
C LEU A 85 1.31 32.46 -7.18
N GLN A 86 2.46 33.15 -7.12
CA GLN A 86 3.70 32.65 -7.71
C GLN A 86 4.21 31.45 -6.91
N VAL A 87 4.29 30.29 -7.58
CA VAL A 87 4.79 29.04 -6.99
C VAL A 87 6.28 28.88 -7.26
N PHE A 88 6.69 29.08 -8.51
CA PHE A 88 8.09 28.93 -8.93
C PHE A 88 8.40 29.87 -10.11
N THR A 89 9.62 30.38 -10.13
CA THR A 89 10.20 31.05 -11.32
C THR A 89 11.66 30.64 -11.44
N LEU A 90 12.14 30.51 -12.68
CA LEU A 90 13.54 30.17 -12.96
C LEU A 90 14.54 31.21 -12.41
N LYS A 91 14.09 32.44 -12.12
CA LYS A 91 14.91 33.52 -11.56
C LYS A 91 15.07 33.41 -10.04
N ASP A 92 14.17 32.70 -9.36
CA ASP A 92 14.22 32.49 -7.91
C ASP A 92 14.15 30.98 -7.62
N LEU A 93 15.32 30.40 -7.37
CA LEU A 93 15.50 28.96 -7.12
C LEU A 93 15.34 28.59 -5.63
N ALA A 94 14.98 29.54 -4.76
CA ALA A 94 14.83 29.30 -3.36
C ALA A 94 13.67 28.27 -3.11
N ASN A 95 13.94 27.28 -2.25
CA ASN A 95 12.98 26.26 -1.82
C ASN A 95 12.43 25.35 -2.94
N ALA A 96 13.11 25.20 -4.07
CA ALA A 96 12.79 24.23 -5.09
C ALA A 96 13.96 23.27 -5.32
N GLU A 97 13.66 21.97 -5.38
CA GLU A 97 14.62 20.98 -5.86
C GLU A 97 14.52 20.90 -7.38
N ILE A 98 15.60 21.24 -8.06
CA ILE A 98 15.72 21.08 -9.50
C ILE A 98 16.66 19.93 -9.75
N SER A 99 16.14 18.86 -10.34
CA SER A 99 16.93 17.72 -10.78
C SER A 99 16.97 17.64 -12.30
N GLN A 100 18.15 17.38 -12.85
CA GLN A 100 18.33 17.12 -14.27
C GLN A 100 18.32 15.61 -14.51
N SER A 101 17.18 15.09 -14.96
CA SER A 101 17.00 13.64 -15.22
C SER A 101 17.66 13.18 -16.52
N ALA A 102 17.82 14.10 -17.49
CA ALA A 102 18.48 13.89 -18.77
C ALA A 102 19.04 15.23 -19.31
N PRO A 103 19.93 15.23 -20.31
CA PRO A 103 20.53 16.45 -20.85
C PRO A 103 19.53 17.54 -21.25
N ASN A 104 18.33 17.13 -21.67
CA ASN A 104 17.27 18.02 -22.18
C ASN A 104 16.06 18.10 -21.25
N GLN A 105 16.10 17.48 -20.07
CA GLN A 105 14.96 17.34 -19.17
C GLN A 105 15.30 17.82 -17.77
N ILE A 106 14.44 18.65 -17.22
CA ILE A 106 14.51 19.07 -15.81
C ILE A 106 13.20 18.71 -15.11
N SER A 107 13.32 18.35 -13.84
CA SER A 107 12.19 18.18 -12.92
C SER A 107 12.25 19.28 -11.87
N VAL A 108 11.14 19.98 -11.68
CA VAL A 108 10.95 20.97 -10.61
C VAL A 108 10.06 20.34 -9.56
N ILE A 109 10.61 20.12 -8.36
CA ILE A 109 9.90 19.59 -7.20
C ILE A 109 9.79 20.67 -6.15
N ARG A 110 8.58 20.94 -5.67
CA ARG A 110 8.32 21.95 -4.64
C ARG A 110 7.12 21.57 -3.79
N GLN A 111 7.15 21.94 -2.51
CA GLN A 111 5.97 21.85 -1.66
C GLN A 111 5.04 23.04 -1.94
N ILE A 112 3.75 22.76 -2.08
CA ILE A 112 2.65 23.73 -2.19
C ILE A 112 1.57 23.41 -1.17
N GLY A 113 0.59 24.29 -1.01
CA GLY A 113 -0.49 24.16 -0.03
C GLY A 113 -0.47 25.29 0.98
N SER A 114 -1.45 25.35 1.88
CA SER A 114 -1.63 26.48 2.79
C SER A 114 -0.49 26.68 3.80
N ARG A 115 0.30 25.64 4.09
CA ARG A 115 1.49 25.78 4.94
C ARG A 115 2.61 26.57 4.29
N VAL A 116 2.63 26.63 2.96
CA VAL A 116 3.66 27.35 2.16
C VAL A 116 3.08 28.61 1.52
N ILE A 117 1.81 28.58 1.15
CA ILE A 117 1.08 29.66 0.50
C ILE A 117 -0.14 29.98 1.40
N PRO A 118 0.04 30.86 2.41
CA PRO A 118 -1.03 31.15 3.39
C PRO A 118 -2.30 31.77 2.80
N GLU A 119 -2.18 32.41 1.62
CA GLU A 119 -3.29 33.03 0.90
C GLU A 119 -4.22 32.03 0.21
N LEU A 120 -3.83 30.75 0.16
CA LEU A 120 -4.61 29.69 -0.47
C LEU A 120 -5.84 29.38 0.38
N SER A 121 -7.00 29.31 -0.27
CA SER A 121 -8.29 28.97 0.35
C SER A 121 -8.87 27.69 -0.23
N SER A 122 -9.81 27.03 0.48
CA SER A 122 -10.51 25.87 -0.05
C SER A 122 -11.40 26.25 -1.23
N GLY A 123 -11.38 25.44 -2.31
CA GLY A 123 -12.14 25.68 -3.54
C GLY A 123 -11.39 25.31 -4.80
N GLN A 124 -11.85 25.82 -5.94
CA GLN A 124 -11.22 25.58 -7.22
C GLN A 124 -9.96 26.47 -7.39
N ALA A 125 -8.94 25.92 -7.98
CA ALA A 125 -7.73 26.65 -8.36
C ALA A 125 -7.21 26.12 -9.70
N ARG A 126 -6.41 26.93 -10.41
CA ARG A 126 -5.76 26.55 -11.66
C ARG A 126 -4.24 26.61 -11.52
N LEU A 127 -3.59 25.51 -11.77
CA LEU A 127 -2.14 25.45 -11.85
C LEU A 127 -1.73 25.73 -13.30
N ILE A 128 -1.00 26.81 -13.52
CA ILE A 128 -0.53 27.27 -14.82
C ILE A 128 0.98 27.13 -14.85
N VAL A 129 1.48 26.32 -15.77
CA VAL A 129 2.91 26.14 -16.02
C VAL A 129 3.23 26.72 -17.38
N GLN A 130 4.13 27.71 -17.41
CA GLN A 130 4.67 28.33 -18.61
C GLN A 130 6.16 28.06 -18.72
N ALA A 131 6.60 27.61 -19.87
CA ALA A 131 8.02 27.38 -20.13
C ALA A 131 8.39 27.88 -21.54
N SER A 132 9.53 28.59 -21.63
CA SER A 132 10.06 29.08 -22.89
C SER A 132 11.48 28.59 -23.10
N ARG A 133 11.86 28.41 -24.36
CA ARG A 133 13.20 28.11 -24.80
C ARG A 133 13.68 29.12 -25.84
N PRO A 134 14.98 29.47 -25.86
CA PRO A 134 15.52 30.38 -26.86
C PRO A 134 15.51 29.69 -28.25
N THR A 135 15.18 30.48 -29.27
CA THR A 135 15.27 30.11 -30.67
C THR A 135 15.99 31.23 -31.42
N LEU A 136 16.44 30.96 -32.64
CA LEU A 136 17.14 31.91 -33.50
C LEU A 136 18.29 32.63 -32.75
N TYR A 137 19.21 31.86 -32.13
CA TYR A 137 20.34 32.36 -31.34
C TYR A 137 19.94 33.31 -30.18
N GLY A 138 18.76 33.10 -29.60
CA GLY A 138 18.25 33.93 -28.48
C GLY A 138 17.46 35.17 -28.90
N LEU A 139 17.33 35.43 -30.20
CA LEU A 139 16.56 36.59 -30.72
C LEU A 139 15.03 36.34 -30.65
N ARG A 140 14.60 35.10 -30.38
CA ARG A 140 13.20 34.70 -30.27
C ARG A 140 13.04 33.62 -29.25
N GLU A 141 11.82 33.42 -28.74
CA GLU A 141 11.44 32.35 -27.83
C GLU A 141 10.32 31.52 -28.41
N ALA A 142 10.35 30.18 -28.11
CA ALA A 142 9.25 29.28 -28.33
C ALA A 142 8.69 28.92 -26.96
N GLU A 143 7.39 29.16 -26.76
CA GLU A 143 6.69 29.03 -25.49
C GLU A 143 5.69 27.88 -25.52
N SER A 144 5.49 27.25 -24.38
CA SER A 144 4.40 26.31 -24.10
C SER A 144 3.74 26.66 -22.78
N THR A 145 2.43 26.47 -22.72
CA THR A 145 1.64 26.65 -21.51
C THR A 145 0.79 25.40 -21.28
N LEU A 146 0.78 24.89 -20.06
CA LEU A 146 -0.10 23.83 -19.62
C LEU A 146 -0.88 24.28 -18.38
N THR A 147 -2.19 24.10 -18.41
CA THR A 147 -3.07 24.45 -17.30
C THR A 147 -3.75 23.17 -16.77
N ARG A 148 -3.84 23.06 -15.46
CA ARG A 148 -4.55 21.97 -14.76
C ARG A 148 -5.51 22.56 -13.73
N GLU A 149 -6.77 22.16 -13.80
CA GLU A 149 -7.77 22.49 -12.78
C GLU A 149 -7.55 21.59 -11.57
N LEU A 150 -7.54 22.19 -10.38
CA LEU A 150 -7.28 21.51 -9.10
C LEU A 150 -8.32 21.93 -8.06
N ASN A 151 -8.58 21.02 -7.12
CA ASN A 151 -9.40 21.27 -5.93
C ASN A 151 -8.51 21.50 -4.72
N VAL A 152 -8.60 22.65 -4.11
CA VAL A 152 -7.93 22.95 -2.84
C VAL A 152 -8.81 22.50 -1.68
N ARG A 153 -8.30 21.58 -0.87
CA ARG A 153 -8.96 21.04 0.31
C ARG A 153 -8.04 21.22 1.50
N LEU A 154 -8.34 22.16 2.38
CA LEU A 154 -7.46 22.52 3.50
C LEU A 154 -7.95 21.99 4.85
N GLU A 155 -9.21 21.65 4.95
CA GLU A 155 -9.79 21.09 6.17
C GLU A 155 -9.47 19.59 6.24
N PRO A 156 -8.83 19.13 7.33
CA PRO A 156 -8.59 17.70 7.53
C PRO A 156 -9.90 16.92 7.67
N PRO A 157 -9.89 15.62 7.37
CA PRO A 157 -11.06 14.77 7.57
C PRO A 157 -11.54 14.76 9.03
N ASN A 158 -12.84 14.59 9.21
CA ASN A 158 -13.45 14.45 10.53
C ASN A 158 -13.79 12.99 10.82
N LEU A 159 -13.59 12.56 12.09
CA LEU A 159 -13.81 11.21 12.58
C LEU A 159 -14.70 11.21 13.81
N TRP A 160 -15.75 10.36 13.84
CA TRP A 160 -16.63 10.16 15.00
C TRP A 160 -16.87 8.68 15.23
N THR A 161 -16.60 8.22 16.44
CA THR A 161 -16.89 6.85 16.85
C THR A 161 -18.39 6.66 17.04
N LEU A 162 -18.99 5.65 16.39
CA LEU A 162 -20.40 5.28 16.52
C LEU A 162 -20.61 4.13 17.51
N SER A 163 -19.65 3.20 17.59
CA SER A 163 -19.66 2.12 18.58
C SER A 163 -18.98 2.52 19.89
N ASN A 164 -19.28 1.81 20.95
CA ASN A 164 -18.70 2.01 22.27
C ASN A 164 -18.18 0.69 22.86
N LEU A 165 -17.69 0.73 24.12
CA LEU A 165 -17.22 -0.46 24.85
C LEU A 165 -16.14 -1.26 24.09
N HIS A 166 -15.09 -0.57 23.62
CA HIS A 166 -13.96 -1.23 22.98
C HIS A 166 -13.04 -1.82 24.05
N TYR A 167 -13.05 -3.14 24.16
CA TYR A 167 -12.29 -3.89 25.15
C TYR A 167 -11.39 -4.89 24.41
N VAL A 168 -10.11 -4.60 24.30
CA VAL A 168 -9.16 -5.41 23.56
C VAL A 168 -8.26 -6.20 24.49
N ASN A 169 -8.13 -7.50 24.26
CA ASN A 169 -7.17 -8.33 24.95
C ASN A 169 -5.78 -8.18 24.31
N HIS A 170 -4.72 -8.30 25.11
CA HIS A 170 -3.36 -8.42 24.59
C HIS A 170 -3.24 -9.67 23.70
N GLY A 171 -2.81 -9.51 22.46
CA GLY A 171 -2.83 -10.56 21.44
C GLY A 171 -4.20 -10.84 20.81
N GLY A 172 -5.22 -10.07 21.17
CA GLY A 172 -6.59 -10.23 20.67
C GLY A 172 -7.00 -9.18 19.65
N SER A 173 -8.26 -9.23 19.29
CA SER A 173 -8.88 -8.37 18.29
C SER A 173 -10.07 -7.57 18.85
N GLU A 174 -10.40 -6.51 18.15
CA GLU A 174 -11.55 -5.68 18.47
C GLU A 174 -12.17 -5.12 17.18
N PHE A 175 -13.44 -4.74 17.25
CA PHE A 175 -14.25 -4.21 16.16
C PHE A 175 -14.75 -2.81 16.50
N VAL A 176 -14.64 -1.88 15.54
CA VAL A 176 -15.11 -0.50 15.69
C VAL A 176 -16.00 -0.11 14.53
N ILE A 177 -17.05 0.66 14.84
CA ILE A 177 -17.91 1.36 13.87
C ILE A 177 -17.73 2.84 14.09
N TYR A 178 -17.44 3.59 13.03
CA TYR A 178 -17.22 5.02 13.10
C TYR A 178 -17.65 5.70 11.80
N ARG A 179 -17.73 7.03 11.81
CA ARG A 179 -18.04 7.85 10.64
C ARG A 179 -16.81 8.64 10.24
N VAL A 180 -16.57 8.77 8.94
CA VAL A 180 -15.52 9.62 8.35
C VAL A 180 -16.12 10.53 7.30
N THR A 181 -15.74 11.80 7.30
CA THR A 181 -16.13 12.77 6.26
C THR A 181 -14.91 13.60 5.83
N PRO A 182 -14.79 13.86 4.53
CA PRO A 182 -15.66 13.42 3.42
C PRO A 182 -15.52 11.92 3.10
N ASN A 183 -16.50 11.38 2.33
CA ASN A 183 -16.64 9.93 2.07
C ASN A 183 -15.52 9.32 1.22
N ASP A 184 -14.80 10.14 0.46
CA ASP A 184 -13.66 9.73 -0.39
C ASP A 184 -12.34 9.57 0.38
N THR A 185 -12.42 9.65 1.72
CA THR A 185 -11.27 9.57 2.64
C THR A 185 -10.89 8.14 2.94
N GLU A 186 -9.60 7.80 2.81
CA GLU A 186 -9.02 6.58 3.34
C GLU A 186 -9.02 6.65 4.87
N SER A 187 -9.46 5.59 5.54
CA SER A 187 -9.53 5.58 6.99
C SER A 187 -9.41 4.19 7.59
N GLY A 188 -9.20 4.13 8.90
CA GLY A 188 -9.07 2.88 9.62
C GLY A 188 -8.67 3.08 11.08
N VAL A 189 -8.06 2.05 11.66
CA VAL A 189 -7.50 2.09 13.01
C VAL A 189 -5.99 2.00 12.94
N GLN A 190 -5.31 2.87 13.67
CA GLN A 190 -3.86 2.83 13.86
C GLN A 190 -3.56 2.40 15.29
N VAL A 191 -2.81 1.30 15.44
CA VAL A 191 -2.30 0.79 16.72
C VAL A 191 -0.77 0.87 16.68
N GLY A 192 -0.23 1.81 17.44
CA GLY A 192 1.21 2.12 17.34
C GLY A 192 1.58 2.53 15.91
N ASN A 193 2.45 1.74 15.29
CA ASN A 193 2.91 1.94 13.90
C ASN A 193 2.16 1.10 12.86
N ARG A 194 1.16 0.29 13.25
CA ARG A 194 0.37 -0.57 12.36
C ARG A 194 -0.96 0.07 12.01
N ARG A 195 -1.34 0.06 10.74
CA ARG A 195 -2.63 0.54 10.24
C ARG A 195 -3.50 -0.62 9.81
N PHE A 196 -4.76 -0.61 10.23
CA PHE A 196 -5.81 -1.54 9.89
C PHE A 196 -6.85 -0.79 9.06
N PRO A 197 -7.05 -1.17 7.79
CA PRO A 197 -7.98 -0.48 6.91
C PRO A 197 -9.42 -0.67 7.35
N SER A 198 -10.28 0.27 6.96
CA SER A 198 -11.71 0.15 7.13
C SER A 198 -12.42 -0.33 5.87
N PHE A 199 -13.67 -0.75 6.09
CA PHE A 199 -14.60 -1.18 5.05
C PHE A 199 -15.89 -0.35 5.15
N PRO A 200 -16.66 -0.17 4.06
CA PRO A 200 -17.97 0.45 4.13
C PRO A 200 -18.89 -0.27 5.13
N ALA A 201 -19.61 0.46 5.95
CA ALA A 201 -20.50 -0.15 6.94
C ALA A 201 -21.71 -0.85 6.32
N SER A 202 -21.99 -0.62 5.02
CA SER A 202 -22.95 -1.39 4.24
C SER A 202 -22.61 -2.89 4.17
N SER A 203 -21.33 -3.26 4.32
CA SER A 203 -20.85 -4.64 4.42
C SER A 203 -21.40 -5.43 5.62
N VAL A 204 -21.91 -4.72 6.61
CA VAL A 204 -22.56 -5.28 7.81
C VAL A 204 -24.02 -4.82 7.96
N GLY A 205 -24.63 -4.39 6.84
CA GLY A 205 -26.04 -4.02 6.79
C GLY A 205 -26.39 -2.61 7.28
N ILE A 206 -25.40 -1.73 7.52
CA ILE A 206 -25.62 -0.30 7.80
C ILE A 206 -25.61 0.45 6.47
N THR A 207 -26.78 0.67 5.87
CA THR A 207 -26.91 1.19 4.51
C THR A 207 -27.27 2.67 4.44
N ASP A 208 -27.85 3.22 5.52
CA ASP A 208 -28.40 4.57 5.55
C ASP A 208 -27.34 5.67 5.75
N ASP A 209 -26.09 5.26 6.05
CA ASP A 209 -24.99 6.18 6.30
C ASP A 209 -23.77 5.83 5.43
N PRO A 210 -23.60 6.45 4.26
CA PRO A 210 -22.46 6.20 3.38
C PRO A 210 -21.12 6.65 3.96
N ALA A 211 -21.11 7.47 5.00
CA ALA A 211 -19.92 7.90 5.72
C ALA A 211 -19.49 6.91 6.81
N ALA A 212 -20.37 5.97 7.17
CA ALA A 212 -20.07 4.96 8.17
C ALA A 212 -19.06 3.93 7.65
N ARG A 213 -18.14 3.57 8.52
CA ARG A 213 -17.06 2.61 8.28
C ARG A 213 -16.98 1.60 9.40
N VAL A 214 -16.50 0.41 9.09
CA VAL A 214 -16.19 -0.63 10.06
C VAL A 214 -14.73 -1.06 9.92
N ALA A 215 -14.10 -1.39 11.02
CA ALA A 215 -12.73 -1.91 11.00
C ALA A 215 -12.52 -2.95 12.10
N PHE A 216 -11.82 -4.02 11.78
CA PHE A 216 -11.17 -4.89 12.75
C PHE A 216 -9.75 -4.42 12.98
N PHE A 217 -9.30 -4.46 14.22
CA PHE A 217 -7.92 -4.16 14.60
C PHE A 217 -7.44 -5.07 15.72
N THR A 218 -6.14 -5.06 15.98
CA THR A 218 -5.53 -5.92 17.01
C THR A 218 -4.62 -5.13 17.92
N LEU A 219 -4.61 -5.48 19.21
CA LEU A 219 -3.49 -5.16 20.09
C LEU A 219 -2.57 -6.39 20.10
N SER A 220 -1.64 -6.43 19.16
CA SER A 220 -0.79 -7.58 18.91
C SER A 220 0.03 -7.98 20.14
N PHE A 221 0.40 -9.25 20.25
CA PHE A 221 1.14 -9.81 21.39
C PHE A 221 2.51 -9.15 21.65
N ASP A 222 3.09 -8.52 20.63
CA ASP A 222 4.39 -7.83 20.65
C ASP A 222 4.29 -6.32 20.97
N PHE A 223 3.08 -5.81 21.22
CA PHE A 223 2.84 -4.42 21.60
C PHE A 223 2.69 -4.29 23.13
N ASP A 224 3.11 -3.13 23.67
CA ASP A 224 2.79 -2.75 25.04
C ASP A 224 1.28 -2.45 25.17
N LEU A 225 0.69 -2.74 26.34
CA LEU A 225 -0.73 -2.45 26.61
C LEU A 225 -1.07 -0.95 26.52
N ARG A 226 -0.07 -0.08 26.67
CA ARG A 226 -0.22 1.38 26.55
C ARG A 226 -0.03 1.88 25.13
N THR A 227 0.19 0.99 24.15
CA THR A 227 0.31 1.38 22.76
C THR A 227 -0.92 2.18 22.34
N PRO A 228 -0.76 3.41 21.80
CA PRO A 228 -1.89 4.23 21.40
C PRO A 228 -2.72 3.56 20.33
N ILE A 229 -4.05 3.62 20.49
CA ILE A 229 -5.02 3.17 19.49
C ILE A 229 -5.80 4.39 19.04
N ASN A 230 -5.71 4.73 17.75
CA ASN A 230 -6.35 5.88 17.16
C ASN A 230 -7.19 5.45 15.94
N LEU A 231 -8.27 6.15 15.68
CA LEU A 231 -8.83 6.23 14.32
C LEU A 231 -7.91 7.11 13.49
N TYR A 232 -7.60 6.73 12.26
CA TYR A 232 -6.90 7.57 11.30
C TYR A 232 -7.78 7.85 10.09
N ALA A 233 -7.58 9.01 9.48
CA ALA A 233 -8.21 9.37 8.22
C ALA A 233 -7.22 10.19 7.38
N ARG A 234 -7.15 9.92 6.07
CA ARG A 234 -6.36 10.67 5.12
C ARG A 234 -7.17 10.91 3.87
N ASP A 235 -7.38 12.18 3.54
CA ASP A 235 -8.10 12.55 2.33
C ASP A 235 -7.21 12.50 1.06
N PRO A 236 -7.80 12.57 -0.15
CA PRO A 236 -7.02 12.59 -1.39
C PRO A 236 -6.09 13.80 -1.55
N ALA A 237 -6.30 14.88 -0.78
CA ALA A 237 -5.40 16.03 -0.73
C ALA A 237 -4.20 15.81 0.19
N GLY A 238 -4.15 14.66 0.91
CA GLY A 238 -3.09 14.29 1.84
C GLY A 238 -3.24 14.85 3.25
N ASN A 239 -4.36 15.51 3.57
CA ASN A 239 -4.61 15.97 4.95
C ASN A 239 -4.94 14.76 5.83
N GLU A 240 -4.30 14.69 7.00
CA GLU A 240 -4.48 13.58 7.94
C GLU A 240 -5.12 14.03 9.25
N THR A 241 -5.95 13.14 9.81
CA THR A 241 -6.50 13.26 11.17
C THR A 241 -6.22 11.97 11.94
N LEU A 242 -5.81 12.12 13.19
CA LEU A 242 -5.70 11.04 14.17
C LEU A 242 -6.59 11.39 15.37
N THR A 243 -7.54 10.51 15.69
CA THR A 243 -8.45 10.70 16.83
C THR A 243 -8.29 9.52 17.78
N PRO A 244 -7.96 9.74 19.06
CA PRO A 244 -7.83 8.65 20.04
C PRO A 244 -9.12 7.83 20.13
N LEU A 245 -9.00 6.51 20.02
CA LEU A 245 -10.12 5.59 20.23
C LEU A 245 -10.24 5.26 21.72
N GLY A 246 -11.36 5.62 22.33
CA GLY A 246 -11.65 5.23 23.72
C GLY A 246 -11.74 3.71 23.85
N HIS A 247 -10.80 3.10 24.57
CA HIS A 247 -10.71 1.66 24.74
C HIS A 247 -10.19 1.27 26.12
N ARG A 248 -10.33 -0.01 26.46
CA ARG A 248 -9.69 -0.63 27.62
C ARG A 248 -8.94 -1.88 27.18
N ALA A 249 -7.63 -1.91 27.43
CA ALA A 249 -6.77 -3.06 27.16
C ALA A 249 -6.71 -4.00 28.38
N PHE A 250 -6.70 -5.30 28.13
CA PHE A 250 -6.58 -6.34 29.15
C PHE A 250 -5.35 -7.19 28.90
N GLN A 251 -4.49 -7.25 29.89
CA GLN A 251 -3.31 -8.10 29.82
C GLN A 251 -3.68 -9.59 29.78
N LYS A 252 -2.98 -10.35 28.95
CA LYS A 252 -3.01 -11.80 28.93
C LYS A 252 -1.62 -12.33 29.22
N ALA A 253 -1.56 -13.40 30.00
CA ALA A 253 -0.32 -14.12 30.22
C ALA A 253 -0.08 -15.04 29.01
N PHE A 254 1.13 -14.97 28.45
CA PHE A 254 1.59 -15.89 27.42
C PHE A 254 2.50 -16.94 28.01
N LEU A 255 2.54 -18.11 27.39
CA LEU A 255 3.40 -19.22 27.83
C LEU A 255 4.85 -18.97 27.42
N ASN A 256 5.76 -19.57 28.16
CA ASN A 256 7.17 -19.67 27.80
C ASN A 256 7.54 -21.14 27.81
N SER A 257 7.90 -21.69 26.66
CA SER A 257 8.18 -23.12 26.47
C SER A 257 9.61 -23.34 25.98
N GLN A 258 10.21 -24.45 26.42
CA GLN A 258 11.48 -24.91 25.87
C GLN A 258 11.23 -26.06 24.88
N ILE A 259 11.70 -25.89 23.66
CA ILE A 259 11.57 -26.87 22.59
C ILE A 259 12.93 -27.53 22.37
N LYS A 260 13.04 -28.79 22.78
CA LYS A 260 14.24 -29.57 22.53
C LYS A 260 14.23 -30.10 21.10
N ILE A 261 15.20 -29.68 20.30
CA ILE A 261 15.47 -30.20 18.96
C ILE A 261 16.68 -31.12 19.00
N ASN A 262 16.69 -32.14 18.17
CA ASN A 262 17.78 -33.08 18.06
C ASN A 262 18.10 -33.38 16.59
N GLU A 263 19.21 -34.07 16.38
CA GLU A 263 19.71 -34.40 15.03
C GLU A 263 18.67 -35.16 14.19
N ARG A 264 17.96 -36.14 14.79
CA ARG A 264 16.90 -36.90 14.08
C ARG A 264 15.77 -35.99 13.57
N PHE A 265 15.37 -35.00 14.37
CA PHE A 265 14.38 -34.00 13.95
C PHE A 265 14.91 -33.16 12.80
N LEU A 266 16.14 -32.65 12.90
CA LEU A 266 16.76 -31.83 11.85
C LEU A 266 16.89 -32.60 10.53
N GLN A 267 17.36 -33.86 10.58
CA GLN A 267 17.49 -34.73 9.41
C GLN A 267 16.15 -34.99 8.69
N ARG A 268 15.05 -34.96 9.43
CA ARG A 268 13.72 -35.14 8.84
C ARG A 268 13.18 -33.84 8.23
N VAL A 269 13.23 -32.70 8.96
CA VAL A 269 12.50 -31.49 8.55
C VAL A 269 13.31 -30.62 7.59
N VAL A 270 14.63 -30.53 7.76
CA VAL A 270 15.46 -29.61 6.94
C VAL A 270 15.44 -30.00 5.46
N PRO A 271 15.78 -31.25 5.07
CA PRO A 271 15.77 -31.63 3.66
C PRO A 271 14.37 -31.55 3.03
N ALA A 272 13.32 -31.92 3.81
CA ALA A 272 11.93 -31.87 3.36
C ALA A 272 11.46 -30.46 3.03
N ILE A 273 11.85 -29.46 3.82
CA ILE A 273 11.50 -28.05 3.59
C ILE A 273 12.35 -27.48 2.45
N VAL A 274 13.67 -27.68 2.47
CA VAL A 274 14.59 -27.13 1.46
C VAL A 274 14.23 -27.63 0.07
N SER A 275 13.91 -28.92 -0.10
CA SER A 275 13.53 -29.50 -1.41
C SER A 275 12.24 -28.87 -1.99
N ARG A 276 11.39 -28.28 -1.17
CA ARG A 276 10.12 -27.62 -1.56
C ARG A 276 10.17 -26.10 -1.52
N THR A 277 11.35 -25.54 -1.20
CA THR A 277 11.57 -24.08 -1.12
C THR A 277 12.85 -23.72 -1.87
N PRO A 278 12.86 -23.80 -3.22
CA PRO A 278 14.08 -23.67 -4.02
C PRO A 278 14.79 -22.32 -3.90
N ASP A 279 14.04 -21.26 -3.57
CA ASP A 279 14.59 -19.91 -3.41
C ASP A 279 15.28 -19.71 -2.06
N LEU A 280 15.10 -20.64 -1.11
CA LEU A 280 15.72 -20.57 0.21
C LEU A 280 17.20 -20.99 0.14
N LYS A 281 18.08 -20.05 0.41
CA LYS A 281 19.52 -20.31 0.50
C LYS A 281 19.86 -20.76 1.92
N VAL A 282 20.32 -21.98 2.08
CA VAL A 282 20.74 -22.54 3.38
C VAL A 282 22.18 -23.09 3.31
N PRO A 283 22.90 -23.10 4.42
CA PRO A 283 24.20 -23.77 4.51
C PRO A 283 24.06 -25.28 4.24
N SER A 284 24.78 -25.81 3.25
CA SER A 284 24.64 -27.20 2.80
C SER A 284 25.25 -28.23 3.76
N ASN A 285 26.26 -27.84 4.54
CA ASN A 285 27.07 -28.78 5.35
C ASN A 285 26.77 -28.68 6.85
N ASN A 286 25.72 -27.96 7.27
CA ASN A 286 25.36 -27.79 8.68
C ASN A 286 23.84 -27.76 8.83
N LEU A 287 23.28 -28.88 9.30
CA LEU A 287 21.82 -29.02 9.47
C LEU A 287 21.24 -28.02 10.50
N LEU A 288 21.96 -27.74 11.57
CA LEU A 288 21.51 -26.74 12.55
C LEU A 288 21.47 -25.35 11.94
N ALA A 289 22.50 -24.95 11.22
CA ALA A 289 22.52 -23.64 10.56
C ALA A 289 21.41 -23.53 9.50
N ALA A 290 21.16 -24.59 8.73
CA ALA A 290 20.05 -24.66 7.77
C ALA A 290 18.69 -24.58 8.47
N TYR A 291 18.51 -25.25 9.59
CA TYR A 291 17.32 -25.14 10.43
C TYR A 291 17.10 -23.71 10.92
N LEU A 292 18.14 -23.03 11.39
CA LEU A 292 18.05 -21.66 11.89
C LEU A 292 17.61 -20.69 10.75
N SER A 293 18.12 -20.86 9.53
CA SER A 293 17.64 -20.09 8.39
C SER A 293 16.16 -20.38 8.07
N ILE A 294 15.71 -21.63 8.19
CA ILE A 294 14.29 -21.97 8.06
C ILE A 294 13.47 -21.32 9.18
N ASN A 295 13.91 -21.45 10.43
CA ASN A 295 13.13 -20.97 11.57
C ASN A 295 13.09 -19.44 11.70
N ARG A 296 14.03 -18.72 11.08
CA ARG A 296 14.14 -17.25 11.06
C ARG A 296 13.71 -16.66 9.72
N ASP A 297 14.53 -16.87 8.69
CA ASP A 297 14.38 -16.15 7.42
C ASP A 297 13.17 -16.65 6.63
N LEU A 298 12.99 -17.97 6.52
CA LEU A 298 11.82 -18.53 5.84
C LEU A 298 10.53 -18.23 6.61
N ARG A 299 10.53 -18.29 7.95
CA ARG A 299 9.39 -17.87 8.78
C ARG A 299 8.99 -16.44 8.49
N GLN A 300 9.95 -15.50 8.44
CA GLN A 300 9.68 -14.11 8.12
C GLN A 300 9.12 -13.95 6.69
N SER A 301 9.69 -14.67 5.72
CA SER A 301 9.20 -14.67 4.35
C SER A 301 7.76 -15.20 4.26
N ASN A 302 7.43 -16.28 4.99
CA ASN A 302 6.07 -16.81 5.04
C ASN A 302 5.08 -15.80 5.67
N ASN A 303 5.47 -15.11 6.73
CA ASN A 303 4.65 -14.08 7.35
C ASN A 303 4.39 -12.91 6.39
N ASN A 304 5.40 -12.50 5.61
CA ASN A 304 5.25 -11.48 4.57
C ASN A 304 4.27 -11.92 3.47
N THR A 305 4.32 -13.19 3.07
CA THR A 305 3.38 -13.77 2.10
C THR A 305 1.94 -13.74 2.64
N ILE A 306 1.74 -14.13 3.90
CA ILE A 306 0.42 -14.09 4.57
C ILE A 306 -0.09 -12.65 4.61
N ALA A 307 0.74 -11.69 5.01
CA ALA A 307 0.36 -10.27 5.06
C ALA A 307 0.01 -9.70 3.66
N ALA A 308 0.70 -10.16 2.61
CA ALA A 308 0.38 -9.75 1.23
C ALA A 308 -0.96 -10.34 0.75
N LEU A 309 -1.26 -11.59 1.09
CA LEU A 309 -2.53 -12.24 0.78
C LEU A 309 -3.71 -11.55 1.48
N ALA A 310 -3.54 -11.13 2.72
CA ALA A 310 -4.57 -10.47 3.51
C ALA A 310 -5.08 -9.15 2.88
N LYS A 311 -4.26 -8.47 2.07
CA LYS A 311 -4.66 -7.26 1.33
C LYS A 311 -5.75 -7.53 0.28
N LYS A 312 -6.01 -8.79 -0.07
CA LYS A 312 -7.03 -9.21 -1.03
C LYS A 312 -8.37 -9.54 -0.38
N SER A 313 -8.56 -9.18 0.88
CA SER A 313 -9.78 -9.52 1.63
C SER A 313 -11.03 -8.93 0.99
N ALA A 314 -12.11 -9.73 0.96
CA ALA A 314 -13.42 -9.32 0.48
C ALA A 314 -13.98 -8.18 1.34
N GLN A 315 -14.75 -7.30 0.72
CA GLN A 315 -15.38 -6.17 1.42
C GLN A 315 -16.66 -6.57 2.17
N GLU A 316 -17.11 -7.79 2.02
CA GLU A 316 -18.31 -8.32 2.64
C GLU A 316 -17.97 -9.23 3.82
N MET A 317 -18.80 -9.23 4.87
CA MET A 317 -18.71 -10.21 5.94
C MET A 317 -19.25 -11.55 5.45
N LEU A 318 -18.40 -12.56 5.32
CA LEU A 318 -18.76 -13.87 4.79
C LEU A 318 -19.18 -14.90 5.87
N TRP A 319 -19.07 -14.58 7.15
CA TRP A 319 -19.30 -15.46 8.29
C TRP A 319 -20.43 -14.98 9.19
N THR A 320 -21.04 -15.90 9.96
CA THR A 320 -22.30 -15.66 10.70
C THR A 320 -22.26 -16.09 12.15
N GLY A 321 -21.16 -16.35 12.74
CA GLY A 321 -21.09 -16.82 14.12
C GLY A 321 -19.72 -17.35 14.47
N PRO A 322 -19.56 -18.11 15.54
CA PRO A 322 -18.26 -18.55 15.97
C PRO A 322 -17.61 -19.48 14.95
N PHE A 323 -16.30 -19.33 14.86
CA PHE A 323 -15.45 -20.20 14.07
C PHE A 323 -15.40 -21.59 14.74
N GLN A 324 -15.41 -22.64 13.95
CA GLN A 324 -15.40 -24.00 14.45
C GLN A 324 -13.97 -24.44 14.75
N GLN A 325 -13.70 -24.91 15.96
CA GLN A 325 -12.46 -25.59 16.31
C GLN A 325 -12.43 -26.99 15.72
N LEU A 326 -11.25 -27.55 15.49
CA LEU A 326 -11.10 -28.97 15.11
C LEU A 326 -11.68 -29.85 16.22
N GLY A 327 -12.69 -30.67 15.86
CA GLY A 327 -13.40 -31.54 16.82
C GLY A 327 -12.49 -32.62 17.43
N ASN A 328 -12.74 -32.95 18.68
CA ASN A 328 -12.01 -34.01 19.44
C ASN A 328 -10.49 -33.80 19.47
N SER A 329 -10.03 -32.55 19.36
CA SER A 329 -8.60 -32.20 19.40
C SER A 329 -8.15 -31.84 20.81
N GLN A 330 -6.91 -32.21 21.14
CA GLN A 330 -6.20 -31.75 22.31
C GLN A 330 -5.36 -30.53 21.92
N VAL A 331 -5.39 -29.48 22.74
CA VAL A 331 -4.52 -28.31 22.57
C VAL A 331 -3.12 -28.67 23.06
N GLU A 332 -2.17 -28.82 22.15
CA GLU A 332 -0.76 -29.06 22.48
C GLU A 332 0.00 -27.74 22.67
N SER A 333 -0.34 -26.72 21.89
CA SER A 333 0.30 -25.41 21.99
C SER A 333 -0.68 -24.29 21.76
N ARG A 334 -0.47 -23.18 22.47
CA ARG A 334 -1.35 -22.03 22.47
C ARG A 334 -0.73 -20.84 21.72
N PHE A 335 -1.58 -19.88 21.37
CA PHE A 335 -1.19 -18.62 20.76
C PHE A 335 -0.24 -17.81 21.66
N ALA A 336 0.77 -17.19 21.04
CA ALA A 336 1.79 -16.35 21.65
C ALA A 336 2.66 -17.08 22.70
N ASP A 337 2.86 -18.41 22.53
CA ASP A 337 3.84 -19.17 23.29
C ASP A 337 5.27 -18.78 22.86
N HIS A 338 6.04 -18.19 23.78
CA HIS A 338 7.44 -17.82 23.57
C HIS A 338 8.32 -19.07 23.69
N ARG A 339 8.81 -19.54 22.57
CA ARG A 339 9.56 -20.81 22.45
C ARG A 339 11.05 -20.56 22.42
N THR A 340 11.78 -21.11 23.40
CA THR A 340 13.24 -21.18 23.40
C THR A 340 13.67 -22.55 22.86
N TYR A 341 14.43 -22.56 21.77
CA TYR A 341 14.88 -23.80 21.11
C TYR A 341 16.23 -24.23 21.69
N ILE A 342 16.30 -25.47 22.17
CA ILE A 342 17.48 -26.05 22.81
C ILE A 342 18.01 -27.17 21.89
N TYR A 343 19.29 -27.06 21.52
CA TYR A 343 20.05 -28.10 20.82
C TYR A 343 21.32 -28.44 21.58
N ASP A 344 21.56 -29.72 21.88
CA ASP A 344 22.70 -30.22 22.70
C ASP A 344 22.90 -29.45 24.02
N GLY A 345 21.77 -29.10 24.66
CA GLY A 345 21.76 -28.39 25.92
C GLY A 345 21.99 -26.88 25.84
N GLN A 346 22.18 -26.33 24.64
CA GLN A 346 22.39 -24.89 24.42
C GLN A 346 21.17 -24.25 23.77
N GLU A 347 20.88 -23.03 24.14
CA GLU A 347 19.90 -22.21 23.45
C GLU A 347 20.45 -21.80 22.08
N VAL A 348 19.68 -22.06 21.01
CA VAL A 348 20.08 -21.78 19.63
C VAL A 348 19.14 -20.80 18.91
N ASP A 349 17.90 -20.65 19.37
CA ASP A 349 16.93 -19.74 18.78
C ASP A 349 15.76 -19.42 19.73
N GLN A 350 15.07 -18.31 19.45
CA GLN A 350 13.81 -17.93 20.10
C GLN A 350 12.79 -17.56 19.04
N GLN A 351 11.56 -18.06 19.13
CA GLN A 351 10.45 -17.73 18.24
C GLN A 351 9.14 -17.67 19.04
N VAL A 352 8.12 -17.06 18.48
CA VAL A 352 6.78 -17.03 19.06
C VAL A 352 5.84 -17.88 18.23
N HIS A 353 5.07 -18.74 18.88
CA HIS A 353 4.05 -19.56 18.25
C HIS A 353 2.77 -18.74 18.01
N LEU A 354 2.41 -18.51 16.75
CA LEU A 354 1.36 -17.57 16.37
C LEU A 354 0.05 -18.28 15.94
N GLY A 355 -0.30 -19.36 16.62
CA GLY A 355 -1.52 -20.13 16.38
C GLY A 355 -1.83 -21.08 17.54
N PHE A 356 -2.66 -22.05 17.27
CA PHE A 356 -2.94 -23.20 18.12
C PHE A 356 -2.50 -24.47 17.42
N ASP A 357 -1.76 -25.33 18.10
CA ASP A 357 -1.48 -26.68 17.63
C ASP A 357 -2.53 -27.60 18.24
N LEU A 358 -3.35 -28.20 17.37
CA LEU A 358 -4.50 -29.04 17.71
C LEU A 358 -4.19 -30.49 17.32
N ALA A 359 -3.84 -31.31 18.29
CA ALA A 359 -3.52 -32.72 18.09
C ALA A 359 -4.77 -33.60 18.05
N VAL A 360 -4.75 -34.53 17.15
CA VAL A 360 -5.79 -35.57 16.98
C VAL A 360 -5.13 -36.88 16.57
N THR A 361 -5.91 -37.92 16.35
CA THR A 361 -5.41 -39.09 15.62
C THR A 361 -4.95 -38.66 14.23
N ALA A 362 -3.89 -39.29 13.71
CA ALA A 362 -3.29 -38.91 12.44
C ALA A 362 -4.27 -38.91 11.24
N ASN A 363 -4.07 -37.98 10.32
CA ASN A 363 -4.77 -37.95 9.04
C ASN A 363 -6.31 -37.76 9.15
N VAL A 364 -6.75 -36.92 10.09
CA VAL A 364 -8.19 -36.60 10.22
C VAL A 364 -8.61 -35.50 9.25
N PRO A 365 -9.89 -35.44 8.80
CA PRO A 365 -10.38 -34.31 8.00
C PRO A 365 -10.26 -33.00 8.73
N VAL A 366 -9.70 -32.00 8.04
CA VAL A 366 -9.63 -30.61 8.50
C VAL A 366 -10.70 -29.81 7.76
N LEU A 367 -11.63 -29.26 8.54
CA LEU A 367 -12.82 -28.59 8.03
C LEU A 367 -12.66 -27.07 8.09
N ALA A 368 -13.27 -26.35 7.15
CA ALA A 368 -13.35 -24.91 7.18
C ALA A 368 -14.07 -24.43 8.45
N ALA A 369 -13.39 -23.64 9.27
CA ALA A 369 -13.93 -23.13 10.53
C ALA A 369 -15.14 -22.22 10.33
N GLN A 370 -15.22 -21.55 9.17
CA GLN A 370 -16.33 -20.71 8.71
C GLN A 370 -16.36 -20.64 7.19
N ARG A 371 -17.46 -20.11 6.63
CA ARG A 371 -17.58 -19.80 5.21
C ARG A 371 -16.49 -18.79 4.82
N GLY A 372 -15.85 -19.00 3.68
CA GLY A 372 -14.79 -18.10 3.20
C GLY A 372 -14.33 -18.40 1.78
N ILE A 373 -13.50 -17.53 1.24
CA ILE A 373 -12.86 -17.69 -0.06
C ILE A 373 -11.43 -18.18 0.15
N VAL A 374 -11.02 -19.21 -0.57
CA VAL A 374 -9.64 -19.72 -0.50
C VAL A 374 -8.69 -18.70 -1.11
N LEU A 375 -7.88 -18.03 -0.29
CA LEU A 375 -6.82 -17.15 -0.75
C LEU A 375 -5.57 -17.90 -1.20
N PHE A 376 -5.27 -19.00 -0.50
CA PHE A 376 -4.10 -19.81 -0.76
C PHE A 376 -4.40 -21.28 -0.46
N SER A 377 -3.89 -22.17 -1.29
CA SER A 377 -3.86 -23.61 -1.08
C SER A 377 -2.57 -24.13 -1.71
N GLY A 378 -1.62 -24.59 -0.90
CA GLY A 378 -0.31 -25.00 -1.38
C GLY A 378 0.73 -25.18 -0.29
N TYR A 379 1.99 -25.31 -0.68
CA TYR A 379 3.09 -25.40 0.26
C TYR A 379 3.63 -24.02 0.64
N LEU A 380 3.69 -23.73 1.93
CA LEU A 380 4.17 -22.46 2.47
C LEU A 380 5.23 -22.70 3.57
N GLY A 381 6.40 -23.08 3.17
CA GLY A 381 7.60 -23.19 4.01
C GLY A 381 7.38 -23.88 5.35
N ILE A 382 7.47 -23.12 6.45
CA ILE A 382 7.32 -23.65 7.82
C ILE A 382 5.92 -24.21 8.08
N TYR A 383 4.87 -23.68 7.44
CA TYR A 383 3.48 -24.15 7.57
C TYR A 383 3.21 -25.42 6.77
N GLY A 384 4.15 -25.88 5.94
CA GLY A 384 3.94 -27.06 5.09
C GLY A 384 2.85 -26.83 4.06
N ASN A 385 2.10 -27.88 3.72
CA ASN A 385 0.86 -27.70 2.96
C ASN A 385 -0.12 -26.95 3.84
N CYS A 386 -0.64 -25.85 3.34
CA CYS A 386 -1.60 -25.06 4.10
C CYS A 386 -2.69 -24.48 3.22
N VAL A 387 -3.81 -24.16 3.86
CA VAL A 387 -4.93 -23.42 3.29
C VAL A 387 -5.08 -22.13 4.07
N ILE A 388 -5.31 -21.01 3.37
CA ILE A 388 -5.70 -19.73 3.97
C ILE A 388 -7.04 -19.33 3.41
N LEU A 389 -8.03 -19.12 4.29
CA LEU A 389 -9.35 -18.64 3.94
C LEU A 389 -9.50 -17.17 4.27
N ASP A 390 -10.10 -16.41 3.37
CA ASP A 390 -10.60 -15.06 3.62
C ASP A 390 -12.08 -15.13 4.01
N HIS A 391 -12.41 -14.52 5.12
CA HIS A 391 -13.78 -14.42 5.62
C HIS A 391 -14.39 -13.03 5.41
N GLY A 392 -13.64 -12.15 4.71
CA GLY A 392 -14.01 -10.76 4.48
C GLY A 392 -13.66 -9.83 5.64
N LEU A 393 -13.71 -8.53 5.36
CA LEU A 393 -13.42 -7.45 6.31
C LEU A 393 -12.04 -7.56 6.98
N GLY A 394 -11.06 -8.14 6.28
CA GLY A 394 -9.71 -8.35 6.82
C GLY A 394 -9.58 -9.51 7.79
N VAL A 395 -10.57 -10.41 7.90
CA VAL A 395 -10.52 -11.59 8.77
C VAL A 395 -10.14 -12.83 7.96
N GLN A 396 -9.08 -13.53 8.38
CA GLN A 396 -8.62 -14.76 7.72
C GLN A 396 -8.39 -15.88 8.74
N SER A 397 -8.41 -17.13 8.25
CA SER A 397 -7.96 -18.31 9.01
C SER A 397 -6.94 -19.10 8.20
N LEU A 398 -5.92 -19.64 8.88
CA LEU A 398 -4.86 -20.47 8.32
C LEU A 398 -4.90 -21.87 8.93
N TYR A 399 -4.74 -22.87 8.07
CA TYR A 399 -4.74 -24.28 8.38
C TYR A 399 -3.42 -24.88 7.87
N GLY A 400 -2.48 -25.16 8.76
CA GLY A 400 -1.13 -25.60 8.44
C GLY A 400 -0.88 -27.08 8.69
N HIS A 401 0.26 -27.57 8.22
CA HIS A 401 0.81 -28.92 8.35
C HIS A 401 -0.02 -30.03 7.68
N LEU A 402 -0.88 -29.69 6.71
CA LEU A 402 -1.78 -30.62 6.05
C LEU A 402 -1.02 -31.72 5.28
N SER A 403 -1.56 -32.94 5.27
CA SER A 403 -1.07 -34.03 4.43
C SER A 403 -1.63 -33.95 3.01
N THR A 404 -2.90 -33.56 2.86
CA THR A 404 -3.59 -33.36 1.57
C THR A 404 -4.22 -31.98 1.48
N LEU A 405 -4.52 -31.53 0.27
CA LEU A 405 -5.21 -30.28 -0.03
C LEU A 405 -6.39 -30.62 -0.96
N GLU A 406 -7.62 -30.30 -0.54
CA GLU A 406 -8.86 -30.64 -1.26
C GLU A 406 -9.54 -29.42 -1.87
N VAL A 407 -8.93 -28.23 -1.77
CA VAL A 407 -9.47 -26.98 -2.26
C VAL A 407 -8.42 -26.20 -3.06
N SER A 408 -8.90 -25.29 -3.93
CA SER A 408 -8.04 -24.46 -4.78
C SER A 408 -8.32 -22.96 -4.55
N PRO A 409 -7.34 -22.07 -4.79
CA PRO A 409 -7.52 -20.63 -4.67
C PRO A 409 -8.71 -20.12 -5.49
N GLY A 410 -9.48 -19.19 -4.92
CA GLY A 410 -10.69 -18.60 -5.50
C GLY A 410 -11.98 -19.38 -5.19
N LEU A 411 -11.90 -20.61 -4.66
CA LEU A 411 -13.09 -21.39 -4.31
C LEU A 411 -13.77 -20.76 -3.07
N LEU A 412 -15.08 -20.57 -3.15
CA LEU A 412 -15.91 -20.26 -1.99
C LEU A 412 -16.26 -21.57 -1.26
N VAL A 413 -15.81 -21.72 -0.03
CA VAL A 413 -16.09 -22.87 0.82
C VAL A 413 -17.17 -22.54 1.86
N LYS A 414 -17.95 -23.55 2.23
CA LYS A 414 -18.94 -23.47 3.31
C LYS A 414 -18.28 -23.82 4.65
N LYS A 415 -18.86 -23.36 5.76
CA LYS A 415 -18.51 -23.83 7.09
C LYS A 415 -18.63 -25.37 7.15
N GLY A 416 -17.62 -26.04 7.70
CA GLY A 416 -17.59 -27.48 7.78
C GLY A 416 -17.19 -28.22 6.50
N GLN A 417 -16.90 -27.53 5.41
CA GLN A 417 -16.37 -28.14 4.18
C GLN A 417 -14.94 -28.64 4.40
N GLU A 418 -14.62 -29.85 3.93
CA GLU A 418 -13.26 -30.40 4.03
C GLU A 418 -12.28 -29.58 3.19
N LEU A 419 -11.16 -29.17 3.82
CA LEU A 419 -10.05 -28.41 3.20
C LEU A 419 -8.88 -29.31 2.86
N GLY A 420 -8.75 -30.42 3.54
CA GLY A 420 -7.66 -31.39 3.47
C GLY A 420 -7.63 -32.24 4.72
N ARG A 421 -6.50 -32.89 4.97
CA ARG A 421 -6.31 -33.76 6.14
C ARG A 421 -5.13 -33.31 6.97
N SER A 422 -5.18 -33.54 8.29
CA SER A 422 -4.07 -33.27 9.20
C SER A 422 -2.81 -34.05 8.79
N GLY A 423 -1.64 -33.57 9.19
CA GLY A 423 -0.37 -34.18 8.82
C GLY A 423 0.81 -33.57 9.56
N MET A 424 2.00 -33.73 8.98
CA MET A 424 3.26 -33.28 9.56
C MET A 424 4.16 -32.59 8.54
N THR A 425 3.60 -31.97 7.52
CA THR A 425 4.39 -31.25 6.50
C THR A 425 4.93 -29.94 7.07
N GLY A 426 6.03 -29.42 6.54
CA GLY A 426 6.71 -28.22 7.05
C GLY A 426 7.43 -28.46 8.37
N LEU A 427 7.41 -27.46 9.28
CA LEU A 427 8.14 -27.47 10.53
C LEU A 427 7.29 -28.06 11.69
N ALA A 428 6.81 -29.30 11.52
CA ALA A 428 5.96 -30.00 12.48
C ALA A 428 6.71 -31.13 13.20
N GLY A 429 6.45 -31.32 14.49
CA GLY A 429 7.00 -32.41 15.30
C GLY A 429 6.31 -33.76 15.10
N GLY A 430 5.00 -33.74 14.90
CA GLY A 430 4.07 -34.85 14.70
C GLY A 430 2.85 -34.43 13.92
N ASP A 431 1.88 -35.35 13.74
CA ASP A 431 0.63 -35.03 13.06
C ASP A 431 -0.27 -34.17 13.95
N HIS A 432 -0.59 -32.97 13.48
CA HIS A 432 -1.50 -32.03 14.11
C HIS A 432 -1.99 -30.98 13.12
N LEU A 433 -3.02 -30.23 13.48
CA LEU A 433 -3.43 -29.03 12.78
C LEU A 433 -2.82 -27.80 13.46
N HIS A 434 -2.02 -27.02 12.74
CA HIS A 434 -1.72 -25.66 13.14
C HIS A 434 -2.82 -24.73 12.65
N PHE A 435 -3.55 -24.09 13.58
CA PHE A 435 -4.66 -23.17 13.29
C PHE A 435 -4.35 -21.76 13.74
N THR A 436 -4.48 -20.79 12.84
CA THR A 436 -4.26 -19.37 13.15
C THR A 436 -5.46 -18.54 12.69
N MET A 437 -5.95 -17.64 13.55
CA MET A 437 -6.81 -16.53 13.14
C MET A 437 -5.95 -15.30 12.86
N LEU A 438 -6.34 -14.55 11.82
CA LEU A 438 -5.63 -13.36 11.37
C LEU A 438 -6.61 -12.20 11.22
N VAL A 439 -6.16 -11.01 11.57
CA VAL A 439 -6.83 -9.75 11.24
C VAL A 439 -5.87 -8.90 10.42
N ASN A 440 -6.24 -8.67 9.15
CA ASN A 440 -5.39 -8.00 8.16
C ASN A 440 -3.98 -8.63 8.07
N GLY A 441 -3.92 -9.96 8.13
CA GLY A 441 -2.67 -10.72 8.08
C GLY A 441 -1.86 -10.74 9.38
N ILE A 442 -2.34 -10.10 10.45
CA ILE A 442 -1.72 -10.13 11.77
C ILE A 442 -2.35 -11.26 12.60
N PRO A 443 -1.55 -12.20 13.13
CA PRO A 443 -2.05 -13.27 13.96
C PRO A 443 -2.69 -12.78 15.26
N VAL A 444 -3.85 -13.36 15.60
CA VAL A 444 -4.62 -13.05 16.79
C VAL A 444 -5.02 -14.32 17.52
N ASN A 445 -5.37 -14.17 18.79
CA ASN A 445 -5.78 -15.31 19.62
C ASN A 445 -7.08 -15.97 19.12
N PRO A 446 -7.07 -17.22 18.64
CA PRO A 446 -8.24 -17.94 18.16
C PRO A 446 -9.34 -18.12 19.18
N LEU A 447 -9.04 -18.12 20.49
CA LEU A 447 -10.04 -18.30 21.54
C LEU A 447 -11.20 -17.30 21.48
N GLU A 448 -10.91 -16.06 21.08
CA GLU A 448 -11.93 -15.03 20.89
C GLU A 448 -12.91 -15.40 19.77
N TRP A 449 -12.39 -15.93 18.69
CA TRP A 449 -13.16 -16.29 17.49
C TRP A 449 -13.96 -17.59 17.63
N TRP A 450 -13.60 -18.44 18.59
CA TRP A 450 -14.35 -19.65 18.98
C TRP A 450 -15.45 -19.34 20.01
N ASP A 451 -15.41 -18.17 20.68
CA ASP A 451 -16.34 -17.80 21.76
C ASP A 451 -17.54 -17.03 21.20
N GLN A 452 -18.72 -17.70 21.22
CA GLN A 452 -20.00 -17.10 20.82
C GLN A 452 -20.33 -15.83 21.61
N LYS A 453 -20.03 -15.80 22.91
CA LYS A 453 -20.32 -14.64 23.74
C LYS A 453 -19.44 -13.45 23.36
N TRP A 454 -18.15 -13.67 23.15
CA TRP A 454 -17.23 -12.64 22.70
C TRP A 454 -17.68 -12.04 21.36
N MET A 455 -18.04 -12.87 20.38
CA MET A 455 -18.52 -12.39 19.09
C MET A 455 -19.81 -11.58 19.18
N ASN A 456 -20.75 -12.06 20.01
CA ASN A 456 -21.99 -11.34 20.23
C ASN A 456 -21.74 -9.95 20.86
N ASP A 457 -20.92 -9.89 21.91
CA ASP A 457 -20.70 -8.66 22.68
C ASP A 457 -19.78 -7.66 21.93
N ARG A 458 -18.79 -8.17 21.19
CA ARG A 458 -17.78 -7.31 20.54
C ARG A 458 -18.13 -6.91 19.12
N ILE A 459 -18.90 -7.72 18.41
CA ILE A 459 -19.16 -7.53 16.99
C ILE A 459 -20.66 -7.33 16.74
N PHE A 460 -21.47 -8.37 16.96
CA PHE A 460 -22.87 -8.35 16.54
C PHE A 460 -23.73 -7.35 17.29
N LEU A 461 -23.49 -7.15 18.60
CA LEU A 461 -24.20 -6.15 19.37
C LEU A 461 -23.90 -4.72 18.88
N LYS A 462 -22.65 -4.43 18.53
CA LYS A 462 -22.27 -3.13 17.97
C LYS A 462 -22.92 -2.89 16.62
N ILE A 463 -22.96 -3.90 15.75
CA ILE A 463 -23.64 -3.82 14.45
C ILE A 463 -25.12 -3.51 14.65
N ARG A 464 -25.83 -4.26 15.50
CA ARG A 464 -27.26 -4.05 15.78
C ARG A 464 -27.53 -2.66 16.39
N ASN A 465 -26.69 -2.21 17.32
CA ASN A 465 -26.85 -0.90 17.97
C ASN A 465 -26.62 0.27 16.99
N ALA A 466 -25.85 0.04 15.93
CA ALA A 466 -25.64 1.00 14.85
C ALA A 466 -26.68 0.88 13.70
N GLY A 467 -27.74 0.08 13.87
CA GLY A 467 -28.80 -0.11 12.89
C GLY A 467 -28.49 -1.13 11.80
N GLY A 468 -27.39 -1.87 11.93
CA GLY A 468 -27.01 -2.91 10.96
C GLY A 468 -27.67 -4.26 11.23
N LEU A 469 -27.61 -5.10 10.22
CA LEU A 469 -28.09 -6.49 10.27
C LEU A 469 -26.90 -7.42 10.06
N PRO A 470 -26.46 -8.15 11.10
CA PRO A 470 -25.44 -9.19 10.91
C PRO A 470 -25.90 -10.20 9.87
N PRO A 471 -24.97 -10.78 9.08
CA PRO A 471 -25.33 -11.85 8.14
C PRO A 471 -26.03 -13.01 8.87
N VAL A 472 -27.04 -13.59 8.23
CA VAL A 472 -27.74 -14.78 8.72
C VAL A 472 -27.20 -16.02 7.97
N GLU A 473 -27.22 -17.16 8.66
CA GLU A 473 -26.85 -18.45 8.05
C GLU A 473 -27.90 -18.82 6.98
N HIS A 474 -27.48 -19.00 5.73
CA HIS A 474 -28.31 -19.48 4.60
C HIS A 474 -27.96 -20.92 4.23
#